data_fe4e9880b06c8405027779c55bea2531
#
_entry.id   fe4e9880b06c8405027779c55bea2531
#
_cell.length_a   1.000
_cell.length_b   1.000
_cell.length_c   1.000
_cell.angle_alpha   90.00
_cell.angle_beta   90.00
_cell.angle_gamma   90.00
#
_symmetry.space_group_name_H-M   'P 1'
#
loop_
_entity.id
_entity.type
_entity.pdbx_description
1 polymer ?
#
loop_
_entity_poly.entity_id
_entity_poly.type
_entity_poly.pdbx_seq_one_letter_code
_entity_poly.pdbx_strand_id
1 'polypeptide(L)'
;MKALVRMNGTVAGILERKGVTVWFQYDKNYLTLGQPALSKSLPLRKEAYEYEGLPPYFSGLVSEGWLKRVQAREQRIDPDDDFALLVSNGEDLPGAITIELLDLP
;
A
#
# COMPACT_ATOMS: atom_id res chain seq x y z
N MET A 1 4.48 -5.71 -9.89
CA MET A 1 5.08 -4.85 -8.86
C MET A 1 4.55 -5.27 -7.50
N LYS A 2 5.44 -5.64 -6.60
CA LYS A 2 5.11 -6.10 -5.25
C LYS A 2 5.69 -5.16 -4.20
N ALA A 3 4.94 -4.93 -3.13
CA ALA A 3 5.39 -4.10 -2.02
C ALA A 3 5.07 -4.77 -0.69
N LEU A 4 5.98 -4.61 0.26
CA LEU A 4 5.82 -5.11 1.62
C LEU A 4 5.18 -4.02 2.48
N VAL A 5 4.10 -4.38 3.17
CA VAL A 5 3.36 -3.47 4.04
C VAL A 5 3.69 -3.82 5.49
N ARG A 6 4.16 -2.79 6.25
CA ARG A 6 4.42 -2.95 7.69
C ARG A 6 3.51 -2.03 8.49
N MET A 7 3.09 -2.51 9.64
CA MET A 7 2.33 -1.72 10.61
C MET A 7 3.15 -1.68 11.91
N ASN A 8 3.55 -0.49 12.34
CA ASN A 8 4.42 -0.31 13.51
C ASN A 8 5.71 -1.16 13.41
N GLY A 9 6.27 -1.26 12.21
CA GLY A 9 7.48 -2.05 11.96
C GLY A 9 7.26 -3.55 11.79
N THR A 10 6.05 -4.06 12.05
CA THR A 10 5.72 -5.48 11.89
C THR A 10 5.16 -5.73 10.50
N VAL A 11 5.67 -6.77 9.82
CA VAL A 11 5.16 -7.14 8.50
C VAL A 11 3.70 -7.49 8.59
N ALA A 12 2.85 -6.75 7.89
CA ALA A 12 1.40 -6.96 7.89
C ALA A 12 0.91 -7.70 6.65
N GLY A 13 1.55 -7.51 5.50
CA GLY A 13 1.12 -8.18 4.28
C GLY A 13 1.85 -7.72 3.05
N ILE A 14 1.35 -8.18 1.91
CA ILE A 14 1.89 -7.89 0.59
C ILE A 14 0.83 -7.20 -0.24
N LEU A 15 1.24 -6.12 -0.89
CA LEU A 15 0.43 -5.39 -1.86
C LEU A 15 1.03 -5.63 -3.24
N GLU A 16 0.24 -6.10 -4.18
CA GLU A 16 0.73 -6.44 -5.51
C GLU A 16 -0.15 -5.83 -6.60
N ARG A 17 0.47 -5.28 -7.64
CA ARG A 17 -0.23 -4.77 -8.81
C ARG A 17 0.19 -5.53 -10.05
N LYS A 18 -0.82 -5.93 -10.84
CA LYS A 18 -0.63 -6.45 -12.20
C LYS A 18 -1.66 -5.78 -13.10
N GLY A 19 -1.21 -4.98 -14.05
CA GLY A 19 -2.12 -4.19 -14.88
C GLY A 19 -2.95 -3.24 -14.03
N VAL A 20 -4.28 -3.33 -14.13
CA VAL A 20 -5.20 -2.50 -13.36
C VAL A 20 -5.64 -3.16 -12.05
N THR A 21 -5.28 -4.42 -11.83
CA THR A 21 -5.70 -5.15 -10.65
C THR A 21 -4.66 -5.05 -9.55
N VAL A 22 -5.13 -4.79 -8.34
CA VAL A 22 -4.29 -4.73 -7.15
C VAL A 22 -4.81 -5.74 -6.13
N TRP A 23 -3.89 -6.54 -5.59
CA TRP A 23 -4.18 -7.51 -4.53
C TRP A 23 -3.51 -7.07 -3.25
N PHE A 24 -4.20 -7.28 -2.13
CA PHE A 24 -3.59 -7.21 -0.81
C PHE A 24 -3.87 -8.49 -0.06
N GLN A 25 -2.83 -9.08 0.53
CA GLN A 25 -2.96 -10.29 1.34
C GLN A 25 -2.21 -10.12 2.65
N TYR A 26 -2.88 -10.38 3.76
CA TYR A 26 -2.25 -10.36 5.07
C TYR A 26 -1.20 -11.45 5.19
N ASP A 27 -0.09 -11.14 5.87
CA ASP A 27 0.95 -12.09 6.19
C ASP A 27 0.41 -13.12 7.20
N LYS A 28 0.80 -14.39 7.02
CA LYS A 28 0.33 -15.47 7.90
C LYS A 28 0.70 -15.23 9.37
N ASN A 29 1.92 -14.76 9.61
CA ASN A 29 2.37 -14.47 10.97
C ASN A 29 1.60 -13.30 11.57
N TYR A 30 1.29 -12.28 10.78
CA TYR A 30 0.50 -11.15 11.24
C TYR A 30 -0.88 -11.60 11.72
N LEU A 31 -1.50 -12.53 11.00
CA LEU A 31 -2.81 -13.07 11.35
C LEU A 31 -2.79 -13.83 12.69
N THR A 32 -1.65 -14.43 13.06
CA THR A 32 -1.52 -15.19 14.30
C THR A 32 -1.11 -14.35 15.49
N LEU A 33 -0.63 -13.11 15.27
CA LEU A 33 -0.11 -12.26 16.33
C LEU A 33 -1.20 -11.53 17.13
N GLY A 34 -2.46 -11.62 16.73
CA GLY A 34 -3.54 -10.89 17.40
C GLY A 34 -3.49 -9.39 17.16
N GLN A 35 -2.79 -8.95 16.12
CA GLN A 35 -2.71 -7.54 15.76
C GLN A 35 -4.01 -7.08 15.12
N PRO A 36 -4.33 -5.79 15.20
CA PRO A 36 -5.55 -5.28 14.55
C PRO A 36 -5.44 -5.28 13.03
N ALA A 37 -6.59 -5.35 12.36
CA ALA A 37 -6.64 -5.13 10.91
C ALA A 37 -6.11 -3.75 10.57
N LEU A 38 -5.57 -3.58 9.37
CA LEU A 38 -5.10 -2.27 8.89
C LEU A 38 -6.24 -1.26 8.84
N SER A 39 -7.43 -1.73 8.51
CA SER A 39 -8.61 -0.89 8.35
C SER A 39 -9.86 -1.74 8.53
N LYS A 40 -10.98 -1.09 8.88
CA LYS A 40 -12.28 -1.77 8.92
C LYS A 40 -12.69 -2.31 7.55
N SER A 41 -12.21 -1.69 6.48
CA SER A 41 -12.48 -2.14 5.10
C SER A 41 -11.61 -3.33 4.68
N LEU A 42 -10.60 -3.69 5.48
CA LEU A 42 -9.69 -4.81 5.22
C LEU A 42 -9.62 -5.72 6.46
N PRO A 43 -10.74 -6.40 6.85
CA PRO A 43 -10.71 -7.32 7.97
C PRO A 43 -9.63 -8.40 7.82
N LEU A 44 -9.13 -8.92 8.93
CA LEU A 44 -8.14 -9.99 8.93
C LEU A 44 -8.74 -11.24 8.28
N ARG A 45 -8.05 -11.77 7.25
CA ARG A 45 -8.43 -13.02 6.59
C ARG A 45 -7.25 -13.59 5.82
N LYS A 46 -7.28 -14.89 5.53
CA LYS A 46 -6.22 -15.57 4.77
C LYS A 46 -6.26 -15.24 3.28
N GLU A 47 -7.47 -15.06 2.74
CA GLU A 47 -7.68 -14.85 1.31
C GLU A 47 -7.23 -13.44 0.92
N ALA A 48 -6.60 -13.34 -0.26
CA ALA A 48 -6.23 -12.04 -0.79
C ALA A 48 -7.47 -11.20 -1.11
N TYR A 49 -7.36 -9.91 -0.91
CA TYR A 49 -8.31 -8.93 -1.41
C TYR A 49 -7.93 -8.58 -2.84
N GLU A 50 -8.90 -8.48 -3.72
CA GLU A 50 -8.68 -8.12 -5.11
C GLU A 50 -9.52 -6.88 -5.43
N TYR A 51 -8.86 -5.87 -6.00
CA TYR A 51 -9.50 -4.60 -6.36
C TYR A 51 -9.05 -4.18 -7.74
N GLU A 52 -9.89 -3.43 -8.43
CA GLU A 52 -9.48 -2.67 -9.59
C GLU A 52 -8.93 -1.34 -9.08
N GLY A 53 -7.62 -1.14 -9.20
CA GLY A 53 -6.93 -0.01 -8.59
C GLY A 53 -6.64 -0.24 -7.11
N LEU A 54 -6.10 0.76 -6.43
CA LEU A 54 -5.78 0.63 -5.00
C LEU A 54 -7.03 0.45 -4.15
N PRO A 55 -7.01 -0.48 -3.18
CA PRO A 55 -8.05 -0.50 -2.15
C PRO A 55 -8.19 0.86 -1.48
N PRO A 56 -9.41 1.27 -1.09
CA PRO A 56 -9.65 2.60 -0.52
C PRO A 56 -8.74 2.98 0.64
N TYR A 57 -8.40 2.03 1.51
CA TYR A 57 -7.48 2.29 2.61
C TYR A 57 -6.14 2.82 2.09
N PHE A 58 -5.58 2.17 1.08
CA PHE A 58 -4.28 2.55 0.53
C PHE A 58 -4.36 3.83 -0.30
N SER A 59 -5.42 4.03 -1.06
CA SER A 59 -5.58 5.26 -1.83
C SER A 59 -5.70 6.47 -0.91
N GLY A 60 -6.25 6.29 0.28
CA GLY A 60 -6.34 7.34 1.29
C GLY A 60 -4.99 7.75 1.87
N LEU A 61 -3.93 6.97 1.68
CA LEU A 61 -2.58 7.29 2.13
C LEU A 61 -1.78 8.10 1.11
N VAL A 62 -2.24 8.17 -0.13
CA VAL A 62 -1.57 8.92 -1.19
C VAL A 62 -1.84 10.41 -0.98
N SER A 63 -0.79 11.23 -1.11
CA SER A 63 -0.91 12.69 -0.99
C SER A 63 -1.87 13.23 -2.03
N GLU A 64 -2.52 14.35 -1.70
CA GLU A 64 -3.51 14.98 -2.57
C GLU A 64 -3.10 16.40 -2.95
N GLY A 65 -3.80 16.95 -3.92
CA GLY A 65 -3.66 18.34 -4.31
C GLY A 65 -2.26 18.69 -4.78
N TRP A 66 -1.75 19.82 -4.28
CA TRP A 66 -0.47 20.32 -4.72
C TRP A 66 0.70 19.44 -4.30
N LEU A 67 0.62 18.81 -3.14
CA LEU A 67 1.69 17.91 -2.70
C LEU A 67 1.82 16.72 -3.64
N LYS A 68 0.70 16.16 -4.07
CA LYS A 68 0.67 15.09 -5.07
C LYS A 68 1.34 15.55 -6.37
N ARG A 69 1.03 16.76 -6.85
CA ARG A 69 1.63 17.29 -8.08
C ARG A 69 3.13 17.49 -7.94
N VAL A 70 3.59 17.98 -6.79
CA VAL A 70 5.02 18.16 -6.53
C VAL A 70 5.74 16.82 -6.51
N GLN A 71 5.21 15.84 -5.78
CA GLN A 71 5.79 14.49 -5.70
C GLN A 71 5.85 13.84 -7.08
N ALA A 72 4.76 13.90 -7.84
CA ALA A 72 4.69 13.32 -9.17
C ALA A 72 5.74 13.91 -10.11
N ARG A 73 5.89 15.23 -10.09
CA ARG A 73 6.87 15.93 -10.93
C ARG A 73 8.30 15.61 -10.52
N GLU A 74 8.62 15.70 -9.23
CA GLU A 74 9.98 15.49 -8.75
C GLU A 74 10.42 14.03 -8.83
N GLN A 75 9.50 13.11 -8.64
CA GLN A 75 9.76 11.67 -8.71
C GLN A 75 9.56 11.10 -10.11
N ARG A 76 9.11 11.93 -11.06
CA ARG A 76 8.86 11.53 -12.46
C ARG A 76 7.86 10.39 -12.55
N ILE A 77 6.76 10.53 -11.81
CA ILE A 77 5.66 9.57 -11.76
C ILE A 77 4.42 10.24 -12.32
N ASP A 78 3.62 9.48 -13.08
CA ASP A 78 2.32 9.94 -13.53
C ASP A 78 1.45 10.26 -12.30
N PRO A 79 0.89 11.49 -12.20
CA PRO A 79 0.06 11.84 -11.05
C PRO A 79 -1.21 10.99 -10.92
N ASP A 80 -1.60 10.29 -11.97
CA ASP A 80 -2.73 9.35 -11.92
C ASP A 80 -2.31 7.94 -11.48
N ASP A 81 -1.02 7.68 -11.32
CA ASP A 81 -0.51 6.39 -10.86
C ASP A 81 -0.36 6.38 -9.34
N ASP A 82 -1.47 6.18 -8.65
CA ASP A 82 -1.50 6.20 -7.18
C ASP A 82 -0.65 5.09 -6.56
N PHE A 83 -0.57 3.92 -7.20
CA PHE A 83 0.25 2.83 -6.69
C PHE A 83 1.73 3.21 -6.68
N ALA A 84 2.23 3.77 -7.79
CA ALA A 84 3.63 4.20 -7.87
C ALA A 84 3.93 5.32 -6.87
N LEU A 85 3.02 6.28 -6.71
CA LEU A 85 3.17 7.35 -5.72
C LEU A 85 3.19 6.80 -4.29
N LEU A 86 2.32 5.84 -3.98
CA LEU A 86 2.25 5.21 -2.67
C LEU A 86 3.58 4.53 -2.33
N VAL A 87 4.11 3.73 -3.24
CA VAL A 87 5.35 2.98 -3.03
C VAL A 87 6.56 3.91 -2.94
N SER A 88 6.63 4.92 -3.83
CA SER A 88 7.74 5.87 -3.83
C SER A 88 7.82 6.72 -2.58
N ASN A 89 6.70 6.93 -1.89
CA ASN A 89 6.62 7.69 -0.65
C ASN A 89 6.31 6.80 0.56
N GLY A 90 6.61 5.51 0.45
CA GLY A 90 6.19 4.50 1.43
C GLY A 90 6.76 4.66 2.84
N GLU A 91 7.83 5.45 3.01
CA GLU A 91 8.40 5.72 4.32
C GLU A 91 7.79 6.96 4.98
N ASP A 92 7.08 7.79 4.21
CA ASP A 92 6.55 9.09 4.65
C ASP A 92 5.03 9.12 4.65
N LEU A 93 4.40 7.98 4.88
CA LEU A 93 2.94 7.88 4.89
C LEU A 93 2.37 8.29 6.25
N PRO A 94 1.09 8.74 6.28
CA PRO A 94 0.43 9.04 7.54
C PRO A 94 0.31 7.79 8.42
N GLY A 95 0.40 7.98 9.74
CA GLY A 95 0.22 6.91 10.70
C GLY A 95 1.43 6.01 10.84
N ALA A 96 1.18 4.77 11.28
CA ALA A 96 2.22 3.80 11.61
C ALA A 96 2.56 2.83 10.47
N ILE A 97 2.02 3.08 9.28
CA ILE A 97 2.19 2.22 8.11
C ILE A 97 3.41 2.63 7.32
N THR A 98 4.17 1.64 6.82
CA THR A 98 5.23 1.85 5.84
C THR A 98 5.07 0.85 4.71
N ILE A 99 5.52 1.22 3.52
CA ILE A 99 5.41 0.38 2.32
C ILE A 99 6.76 0.40 1.60
N GLU A 100 7.28 -0.78 1.29
CA GLU A 100 8.58 -0.94 0.66
C GLU A 100 8.44 -1.78 -0.60
N LEU A 101 8.96 -1.27 -1.73
CA LEU A 101 8.97 -2.02 -2.98
C LEU A 101 9.89 -3.24 -2.85
N LEU A 102 9.37 -4.43 -3.16
CA LEU A 102 10.13 -5.68 -3.08
C LEU A 102 10.80 -6.08 -4.37
N ASP A 103 10.19 -5.75 -5.50
CA ASP A 103 10.74 -6.07 -6.81
C ASP A 103 10.92 -4.80 -7.62
N LEU A 104 12.05 -4.67 -8.29
CA LEU A 104 12.29 -3.57 -9.21
C LEU A 104 11.74 -3.96 -10.57
N PRO A 105 11.07 -3.01 -11.27
CA PRO A 105 10.59 -3.26 -12.63
C PRO A 105 11.72 -3.47 -13.63
#